data_6f4f3044cd3045d8c9597138de9f71ee
#
_entry.id   6f4f3044cd3045d8c9597138de9f71ee
#
_cell.length_a   1.000
_cell.length_b   1.000
_cell.length_c   1.000
_cell.angle_alpha   90.00
_cell.angle_beta   90.00
_cell.angle_gamma   90.00
#
_symmetry.space_group_name_H-M   'P 1'
#
loop_
_entity.id
_entity.type
_entity.pdbx_description
1 polymer ?
#
loop_
_entity_poly.entity_id
_entity_poly.type
_entity_poly.pdbx_seq_one_letter_code
_entity_poly.pdbx_strand_id
1 'polypeptide(L)'
;MYPALEEIDADRSLDQVRAAPPLRPLPLVVLSADRPWGPKVRSMVVRGELPADVPRHFGYVTDAAQKKAQEKLAHLAPDAEHITNTNSGHEIHKEQPQLVVDSIRKVVEAVRKGSRGPPR
;
A
#
# COMPACT_ATOMS: atom_id res chain seq x y z
N MET A 1 11.11 -15.60 20.63
CA MET A 1 10.06 -14.59 20.78
C MET A 1 10.59 -13.27 20.26
N TYR A 2 9.95 -12.70 19.32
CA TYR A 2 10.32 -11.37 18.90
C TYR A 2 10.02 -10.41 20.02
N PRO A 3 10.95 -9.56 20.41
CA PRO A 3 10.57 -8.46 21.27
C PRO A 3 9.43 -7.76 20.58
N ALA A 4 8.33 -7.62 21.29
CA ALA A 4 7.19 -6.88 20.78
C ALA A 4 7.59 -5.41 20.73
N LEU A 5 8.38 -5.10 19.72
CA LEU A 5 8.77 -3.73 19.43
C LEU A 5 7.55 -2.92 18.99
N GLU A 6 6.55 -3.63 18.52
CA GLU A 6 5.29 -3.04 18.09
C GLU A 6 4.17 -3.97 18.52
N GLU A 7 3.65 -3.75 19.71
CA GLU A 7 2.43 -4.42 20.15
C GLU A 7 1.26 -3.79 19.41
N ILE A 8 0.89 -4.39 18.29
CA ILE A 8 -0.26 -3.95 17.53
C ILE A 8 -1.46 -4.82 17.90
N ASP A 9 -2.47 -4.22 18.47
CA ASP A 9 -3.78 -4.84 18.59
C ASP A 9 -4.49 -4.67 17.24
N ALA A 10 -4.39 -5.69 16.39
CA ALA A 10 -4.91 -5.63 15.03
C ALA A 10 -6.42 -5.42 15.00
N ASP A 11 -7.17 -6.11 15.84
CA ASP A 11 -8.64 -6.00 15.87
C ASP A 11 -9.07 -4.60 16.28
N ARG A 12 -8.48 -4.06 17.32
CA ARG A 12 -8.79 -2.71 17.80
C ARG A 12 -8.39 -1.65 16.77
N SER A 13 -7.25 -1.82 16.13
CA SER A 13 -6.79 -0.91 15.07
C SER A 13 -7.72 -0.91 13.87
N LEU A 14 -8.19 -2.09 13.45
CA LEU A 14 -9.17 -2.20 12.37
C LEU A 14 -10.51 -1.58 12.74
N ASP A 15 -10.97 -1.74 13.97
CA ASP A 15 -12.20 -1.11 14.47
C ASP A 15 -12.09 0.41 14.43
N GLN A 16 -10.95 0.95 14.84
CA GLN A 16 -10.68 2.39 14.77
C GLN A 16 -10.72 2.91 13.32
N VAL A 17 -10.15 2.17 12.39
CA VAL A 17 -10.17 2.52 10.96
C VAL A 17 -11.61 2.50 10.43
N ARG A 18 -12.38 1.47 10.75
CA ARG A 18 -13.79 1.37 10.34
C ARG A 18 -14.66 2.48 10.91
N ALA A 19 -14.38 2.92 12.12
CA ALA A 19 -15.11 3.97 12.81
C ALA A 19 -14.66 5.38 12.40
N ALA A 20 -13.54 5.51 11.68
CA ALA A 20 -13.03 6.80 11.25
C ALA A 20 -13.98 7.46 10.25
N PRO A 21 -14.14 8.79 10.31
CA PRO A 21 -14.93 9.49 9.31
C PRO A 21 -14.30 9.37 7.93
N PRO A 22 -15.08 9.48 6.84
CA PRO A 22 -14.55 9.50 5.49
C PRO A 22 -13.50 10.60 5.33
N LEU A 23 -12.51 10.37 4.46
CA LEU A 23 -11.51 11.38 4.12
C LEU A 23 -12.19 12.59 3.46
N ARG A 24 -11.80 13.77 3.87
CA ARG A 24 -12.14 14.99 3.12
C ARG A 24 -11.48 14.90 1.73
N PRO A 25 -12.06 15.54 0.71
CA PRO A 25 -11.36 15.71 -0.56
C PRO A 25 -9.99 16.33 -0.32
N LEU A 26 -8.94 15.60 -0.67
CA LEU A 26 -7.55 16.02 -0.51
C LEU A 26 -6.70 15.37 -1.60
N PRO A 27 -5.55 15.97 -1.93
CA PRO A 27 -4.61 15.31 -2.84
C PRO A 27 -4.13 13.99 -2.24
N LEU A 28 -4.25 12.94 -3.01
CA LEU A 28 -3.84 11.60 -2.60
C LEU A 28 -3.10 10.92 -3.74
N VAL A 29 -1.92 10.39 -3.45
CA VAL A 29 -1.18 9.52 -4.35
C VAL A 29 -0.99 8.18 -3.66
N VAL A 30 -1.38 7.12 -4.33
CA VAL A 30 -1.18 5.75 -3.87
C VAL A 30 -0.12 5.09 -4.73
N LEU A 31 0.96 4.65 -4.12
CA LEU A 31 2.03 3.91 -4.78
C LEU A 31 1.90 2.44 -4.39
N SER A 32 1.71 1.58 -5.38
CA SER A 32 1.57 0.14 -5.15
C SER A 32 2.76 -0.60 -5.71
N ALA A 33 3.35 -1.49 -4.89
CA ALA A 33 4.38 -2.41 -5.36
C ALA A 33 3.80 -3.30 -6.47
N ASP A 34 4.59 -3.56 -7.50
CA ASP A 34 4.17 -4.37 -8.65
C ASP A 34 4.91 -5.71 -8.78
N ARG A 35 5.86 -5.99 -7.87
CA ARG A 35 6.50 -7.30 -7.82
C ARG A 35 5.70 -8.23 -6.92
N PRO A 36 5.08 -9.26 -7.49
CA PRO A 36 4.23 -10.16 -6.72
C PRO A 36 5.04 -11.10 -5.83
N TRP A 37 4.45 -11.51 -4.72
CA TRP A 37 5.01 -12.49 -3.80
C TRP A 37 4.77 -13.93 -4.25
N GLY A 38 3.75 -14.17 -5.07
CA GLY A 38 3.30 -15.50 -5.47
C GLY A 38 4.43 -16.42 -5.93
N PRO A 39 5.25 -16.04 -6.93
CA PRO A 39 6.33 -16.88 -7.41
C PRO A 39 7.38 -17.20 -6.33
N LYS A 40 7.71 -16.23 -5.49
CA LYS A 40 8.67 -16.40 -4.39
C LYS A 40 8.14 -17.36 -3.34
N VAL A 41 6.91 -17.17 -2.90
CA VAL A 41 6.26 -18.03 -1.90
C VAL A 41 6.17 -19.47 -2.43
N ARG A 42 5.74 -19.65 -3.67
CA ARG A 42 5.69 -20.97 -4.30
C ARG A 42 7.05 -21.65 -4.29
N SER A 43 8.09 -20.93 -4.66
CA SER A 43 9.46 -21.46 -4.64
C SER A 43 9.89 -21.88 -3.24
N MET A 44 9.56 -21.06 -2.22
CA MET A 44 9.88 -21.38 -0.84
C MET A 44 9.13 -22.62 -0.34
N VAL A 45 7.86 -22.78 -0.71
CA VAL A 45 7.08 -23.98 -0.35
C VAL A 45 7.70 -25.22 -1.00
N VAL A 46 8.04 -25.15 -2.29
CA VAL A 46 8.65 -26.28 -3.02
C VAL A 46 9.98 -26.68 -2.39
N ARG A 47 10.77 -25.74 -1.91
CA ARG A 47 12.05 -26.00 -1.25
C ARG A 47 11.94 -26.38 0.21
N GLY A 48 10.74 -26.43 0.77
CA GLY A 48 10.52 -26.77 2.18
C GLY A 48 10.97 -25.70 3.15
N GLU A 49 11.06 -24.45 2.72
CA GLU A 49 11.49 -23.32 3.55
C GLU A 49 10.35 -22.72 4.38
N LEU A 50 9.12 -23.12 4.12
CA LEU A 50 7.94 -22.69 4.85
C LEU A 50 7.28 -23.89 5.55
N PRO A 51 6.42 -23.63 6.58
CA PRO A 51 5.66 -24.70 7.21
C PRO A 51 4.87 -25.53 6.21
N ALA A 52 4.78 -26.85 6.44
CA ALA A 52 4.18 -27.81 5.51
C ALA A 52 2.69 -27.54 5.21
N ASP A 53 1.99 -26.82 6.08
CA ASP A 53 0.59 -26.46 5.92
C ASP A 53 0.37 -25.21 5.05
N VAL A 54 1.44 -24.54 4.64
CA VAL A 54 1.33 -23.40 3.71
C VAL A 54 1.13 -23.91 2.29
N PRO A 55 0.00 -23.61 1.64
CA PRO A 55 -0.24 -24.05 0.27
C PRO A 55 0.65 -23.33 -0.74
N ARG A 56 0.98 -24.00 -1.84
CA ARG A 56 1.84 -23.44 -2.90
C ARG A 56 1.31 -22.15 -3.51
N HIS A 57 -0.01 -22.00 -3.54
CA HIS A 57 -0.70 -20.85 -4.13
C HIS A 57 -0.96 -19.71 -3.13
N PHE A 58 -0.51 -19.85 -1.89
CA PHE A 58 -0.77 -18.87 -0.84
C PHE A 58 -0.34 -17.44 -1.23
N GLY A 59 0.86 -17.30 -1.80
CA GLY A 59 1.36 -16.01 -2.24
C GLY A 59 0.51 -15.36 -3.34
N TYR A 60 -0.05 -16.17 -4.24
CA TYR A 60 -0.95 -15.66 -5.29
C TYR A 60 -2.27 -15.15 -4.72
N VAL A 61 -2.80 -15.82 -3.71
CA VAL A 61 -4.01 -15.39 -3.00
C VAL A 61 -3.75 -14.06 -2.27
N THR A 62 -2.63 -13.94 -1.59
CA THR A 62 -2.26 -12.70 -0.89
C THR A 62 -1.99 -11.56 -1.86
N ASP A 63 -1.36 -11.84 -3.01
CA ASP A 63 -1.16 -10.85 -4.06
C ASP A 63 -2.48 -10.30 -4.59
N ALA A 64 -3.46 -11.17 -4.84
CA ALA A 64 -4.77 -10.76 -5.31
C ALA A 64 -5.53 -9.92 -4.27
N ALA A 65 -5.45 -10.30 -3.00
CA ALA A 65 -6.05 -9.55 -1.90
C ALA A 65 -5.39 -8.18 -1.74
N GLN A 66 -4.07 -8.12 -1.85
CA GLN A 66 -3.30 -6.88 -1.77
C GLN A 66 -3.66 -5.94 -2.91
N LYS A 67 -3.79 -6.46 -4.12
CA LYS A 67 -4.20 -5.67 -5.28
C LYS A 67 -5.55 -5.00 -5.06
N LYS A 68 -6.54 -5.77 -4.59
CA LYS A 68 -7.87 -5.25 -4.26
C LYS A 68 -7.83 -4.18 -3.16
N ALA A 69 -7.03 -4.40 -2.13
CA ALA A 69 -6.85 -3.44 -1.04
C ALA A 69 -6.25 -2.13 -1.55
N GLN A 70 -5.27 -2.19 -2.43
CA GLN A 70 -4.64 -1.02 -3.03
C GLN A 70 -5.62 -0.25 -3.94
N GLU A 71 -6.44 -0.95 -4.69
CA GLU A 71 -7.51 -0.33 -5.51
C GLU A 71 -8.51 0.41 -4.64
N LYS A 72 -8.89 -0.14 -3.49
CA LYS A 72 -9.77 0.53 -2.51
C LYS A 72 -9.12 1.79 -1.94
N LEU A 73 -7.82 1.76 -1.64
CA LEU A 73 -7.10 2.94 -1.18
C LEU A 73 -7.15 4.07 -2.21
N ALA A 74 -7.06 3.75 -3.49
CA ALA A 74 -7.15 4.72 -4.57
C ALA A 74 -8.52 5.38 -4.69
N HIS A 75 -9.55 4.81 -4.08
CA HIS A 75 -10.91 5.36 -4.07
C HIS A 75 -11.24 6.16 -2.81
N LEU A 76 -10.28 6.33 -1.89
CA LEU A 76 -10.50 7.13 -0.67
C LEU A 76 -10.66 8.62 -0.95
N ALA A 77 -10.15 9.10 -2.06
CA ALA A 77 -10.32 10.48 -2.50
C ALA A 77 -10.74 10.50 -3.98
N PRO A 78 -11.59 11.45 -4.41
CA PRO A 78 -12.16 11.46 -5.76
C PRO A 78 -11.11 11.54 -6.88
N ASP A 79 -10.06 12.31 -6.67
CA ASP A 79 -9.03 12.56 -7.68
C ASP A 79 -7.70 11.93 -7.31
N ALA A 80 -7.74 10.79 -6.61
CA ALA A 80 -6.53 10.09 -6.22
C ALA A 80 -5.79 9.57 -7.45
N GLU A 81 -4.47 9.76 -7.46
CA GLU A 81 -3.59 9.15 -8.44
C GLU A 81 -3.10 7.81 -7.92
N HIS A 82 -3.29 6.74 -8.69
CA HIS A 82 -2.83 5.41 -8.33
C HIS A 82 -1.73 4.96 -9.30
N ILE A 83 -0.50 4.86 -8.81
CA ILE A 83 0.65 4.43 -9.60
C ILE A 83 0.93 2.97 -9.29
N THR A 84 0.72 2.11 -10.29
CA THR A 84 0.85 0.66 -10.16
C THR A 84 2.08 0.10 -10.86
N ASN A 85 2.66 0.84 -11.80
CA ASN A 85 3.85 0.41 -12.55
C ASN A 85 5.13 0.95 -11.89
N THR A 86 5.30 0.63 -10.62
CA THR A 86 6.39 1.16 -9.81
C THR A 86 7.74 0.46 -10.03
N ASN A 87 7.74 -0.72 -10.64
CA ASN A 87 8.93 -1.58 -10.75
C ASN A 87 9.62 -1.74 -9.38
N SER A 88 8.83 -2.08 -8.36
CA SER A 88 9.29 -2.12 -7.00
C SER A 88 8.60 -3.21 -6.19
N GLY A 89 9.32 -3.75 -5.21
CA GLY A 89 8.78 -4.55 -4.13
C GLY A 89 8.18 -3.68 -3.03
N HIS A 90 8.02 -4.26 -1.85
CA HIS A 90 7.37 -3.62 -0.70
C HIS A 90 8.02 -2.29 -0.29
N GLU A 91 9.33 -2.21 -0.36
CA GLU A 91 10.08 -1.02 0.07
C GLU A 91 10.30 -0.04 -1.08
N ILE A 92 9.22 0.56 -1.56
CA ILE A 92 9.23 1.47 -2.72
C ILE A 92 10.19 2.64 -2.50
N HIS A 93 10.26 3.17 -1.29
CA HIS A 93 11.14 4.29 -0.94
C HIS A 93 12.62 3.97 -1.07
N LYS A 94 13.00 2.70 -0.97
CA LYS A 94 14.38 2.25 -1.16
C LYS A 94 14.67 1.89 -2.62
N GLU A 95 13.72 1.25 -3.29
CA GLU A 95 13.91 0.77 -4.65
C GLU A 95 13.65 1.86 -5.70
N GLN A 96 12.71 2.76 -5.42
CA GLN A 96 12.34 3.85 -6.32
C GLN A 96 12.26 5.19 -5.57
N PRO A 97 13.37 5.67 -5.00
CA PRO A 97 13.36 6.89 -4.18
C PRO A 97 12.90 8.12 -4.96
N GLN A 98 13.26 8.23 -6.24
CA GLN A 98 12.87 9.38 -7.05
C GLN A 98 11.35 9.41 -7.31
N LEU A 99 10.73 8.26 -7.50
CA LEU A 99 9.28 8.14 -7.63
C LEU A 99 8.58 8.67 -6.37
N VAL A 100 9.09 8.31 -5.20
CA VAL A 100 8.54 8.76 -3.92
C VAL A 100 8.71 10.28 -3.77
N VAL A 101 9.88 10.82 -4.08
CA VAL A 101 10.15 12.26 -4.04
C VAL A 101 9.20 13.01 -4.98
N ASP A 102 9.06 12.54 -6.20
CA ASP A 102 8.18 13.17 -7.19
C ASP A 102 6.72 13.13 -6.77
N SER A 103 6.29 12.04 -6.15
CA SER A 103 4.94 11.89 -5.62
C SER A 103 4.66 12.85 -4.47
N ILE A 104 5.61 13.00 -3.55
CA ILE A 104 5.51 13.97 -2.45
C ILE A 104 5.43 15.38 -3.01
N ARG A 105 6.25 15.70 -4.00
CA ARG A 105 6.23 17.02 -4.66
C ARG A 105 4.87 17.31 -5.30
N LYS A 106 4.29 16.34 -6.00
CA LYS A 106 2.94 16.46 -6.57
C LYS A 106 1.89 16.81 -5.52
N VAL A 107 1.93 16.12 -4.39
CA VAL A 107 0.98 16.38 -3.29
C VAL A 107 1.18 17.78 -2.71
N VAL A 108 2.42 18.17 -2.46
CA VAL A 108 2.75 19.51 -1.94
C VAL A 108 2.26 20.60 -2.89
N GLU A 109 2.55 20.45 -4.19
CA GLU A 109 2.13 21.40 -5.22
C GLU A 109 0.59 21.47 -5.33
N ALA A 110 -0.09 20.35 -5.27
CA ALA A 110 -1.54 20.29 -5.31
C ALA A 110 -2.16 20.99 -4.10
N VAL A 111 -1.61 20.82 -2.90
CA VAL A 111 -2.07 21.51 -1.69
C VAL A 111 -1.85 23.02 -1.81
N ARG A 112 -0.67 23.44 -2.27
CA ARG A 112 -0.36 24.86 -2.48
C ARG A 112 -1.28 25.50 -3.51
N LYS A 113 -1.53 24.79 -4.61
CA LYS A 113 -2.44 25.24 -5.67
C LYS A 113 -3.87 25.36 -5.18
N GLY A 114 -4.34 24.41 -4.38
CA GLY A 114 -5.65 24.46 -3.73
C GLY A 114 -5.78 25.64 -2.78
N SER A 115 -4.71 25.97 -2.02
CA SER A 115 -4.66 27.16 -1.16
C SER A 115 -4.67 28.48 -1.94
N ARG A 116 -4.25 28.43 -3.21
CA ARG A 116 -4.23 29.59 -4.13
C ARG A 116 -5.40 29.57 -5.09
N GLY A 117 -6.33 28.67 -4.88
CA GLY A 117 -7.51 28.55 -5.73
C GLY A 117 -8.31 29.86 -5.79
N PRO A 118 -9.28 29.94 -6.71
CA PRO A 118 -10.07 31.16 -6.87
C PRO A 118 -10.73 31.54 -5.54
N PRO A 119 -10.95 32.84 -5.31
CA PRO A 119 -11.62 33.30 -4.11
C PRO A 119 -12.95 32.58 -3.95
N ARG A 120 -13.15 32.08 -2.75
CA ARG A 120 -14.38 31.38 -2.41
C ARG A 120 -15.49 32.38 -2.12
#